data_fbe851f4e85dee21e41b170e59466676
#
_entry.id   fbe851f4e85dee21e41b170e59466676
#
_cell.length_a   1.000
_cell.length_b   1.000
_cell.length_c   1.000
_cell.angle_alpha   90.00
_cell.angle_beta   90.00
_cell.angle_gamma   90.00
#
_symmetry.space_group_name_H-M   'P 1'
#
loop_
_entity.id
_entity.type
_entity.pdbx_description
1 polymer ?
#
loop_
_entity_poly.entity_id
_entity_poly.type
_entity_poly.pdbx_seq_one_letter_code
_entity_poly.pdbx_strand_id
1 'polypeptide(L)'
;MHRNIDKIMHLFHLLEQRDKLEAEKFLVRHATIVNVLMKYDEIENSKLHNAVTLESMQKLEEVIAKAAIAIEQEVTNQFKSGILDVSAETDVYIQTLKNRNLLKD
;
A
#
# COMPACT_ATOMS: atom_id res chain seq x y z
N MET A 1 -4.59 -11.04 -12.20
CA MET A 1 -4.81 -11.53 -10.85
C MET A 1 -3.64 -11.32 -9.93
N HIS A 2 -2.46 -11.76 -10.29
CA HIS A 2 -1.24 -11.46 -9.55
C HIS A 2 -0.97 -9.95 -9.42
N ARG A 3 -1.57 -9.15 -10.28
CA ARG A 3 -1.42 -7.70 -10.27
C ARG A 3 -1.81 -7.06 -8.94
N ASN A 4 -2.94 -7.48 -8.34
CA ASN A 4 -3.38 -6.95 -7.04
C ASN A 4 -2.52 -7.48 -5.90
N ILE A 5 -2.06 -8.72 -5.99
CA ILE A 5 -1.15 -9.32 -5.03
C ILE A 5 0.18 -8.59 -5.06
N ASP A 6 0.74 -8.37 -6.25
CA ASP A 6 1.99 -7.64 -6.43
C ASP A 6 1.88 -6.21 -5.91
N LYS A 7 0.74 -5.57 -6.13
CA LYS A 7 0.47 -4.22 -5.63
C LYS A 7 0.49 -4.18 -4.09
N ILE A 8 -0.17 -5.14 -3.44
CA ILE A 8 -0.19 -5.23 -1.97
C ILE A 8 1.23 -5.44 -1.43
N MET A 9 1.98 -6.35 -2.04
CA MET A 9 3.37 -6.62 -1.63
C MET A 9 4.26 -5.40 -1.81
N HIS A 10 4.09 -4.67 -2.91
CA HIS A 10 4.82 -3.44 -3.17
C HIS A 10 4.50 -2.36 -2.13
N LEU A 11 3.22 -2.17 -1.82
CA LEU A 11 2.76 -1.20 -0.84
C LEU A 11 3.32 -1.52 0.56
N PHE A 12 3.29 -2.79 0.95
CA PHE A 12 3.89 -3.23 2.20
C PHE A 12 5.39 -2.94 2.24
N HIS A 13 6.09 -3.21 1.15
CA HIS A 13 7.53 -2.97 1.05
C HIS A 13 7.86 -1.47 1.17
N LEU A 14 7.08 -0.59 0.54
CA LEU A 14 7.24 0.85 0.69
C LEU A 14 7.08 1.28 2.15
N LEU A 15 6.09 0.73 2.83
CA LEU A 15 5.83 1.03 4.23
C LEU A 15 6.98 0.54 5.12
N GLU A 16 7.48 -0.66 4.86
CA GLU A 16 8.60 -1.25 5.60
C GLU A 16 9.87 -0.41 5.47
N GLN A 17 10.16 0.09 4.28
CA GLN A 17 11.32 0.95 4.03
C GLN A 17 11.21 2.30 4.75
N ARG A 18 9.98 2.81 4.88
CA ARG A 18 9.74 4.09 5.53
C ARG A 18 9.78 4.00 7.05
N ASP A 19 9.10 3.02 7.61
CA ASP A 19 8.95 2.85 9.05
C ASP A 19 8.65 1.40 9.39
N LYS A 20 9.65 0.72 9.93
CA LYS A 20 9.53 -0.70 10.26
C LYS A 20 8.44 -0.98 11.30
N LEU A 21 8.27 -0.08 12.27
CA LEU A 21 7.24 -0.24 13.30
C LEU A 21 5.84 -0.14 12.68
N GLU A 22 5.64 0.82 11.77
CA GLU A 22 4.37 0.96 11.06
C GLU A 22 4.09 -0.25 10.18
N ALA A 23 5.13 -0.84 9.57
CA ALA A 23 4.98 -2.07 8.79
C ALA A 23 4.52 -3.24 9.67
N GLU A 24 5.05 -3.36 10.88
CA GLU A 24 4.61 -4.38 11.83
C GLU A 24 3.16 -4.18 12.26
N LYS A 25 2.76 -2.95 12.54
CA LYS A 25 1.36 -2.61 12.86
C LYS A 25 0.44 -2.90 11.69
N PHE A 26 0.90 -2.62 10.47
CA PHE A 26 0.16 -2.93 9.25
C PHE A 26 -0.14 -4.42 9.15
N LEU A 27 0.86 -5.29 9.38
CA LEU A 27 0.64 -6.74 9.35
C LEU A 27 -0.39 -7.20 10.36
N VAL A 28 -0.40 -6.59 11.54
CA VAL A 28 -1.41 -6.92 12.57
C VAL A 28 -2.80 -6.50 12.12
N ARG A 29 -2.95 -5.28 11.59
CA ARG A 29 -4.25 -4.78 11.12
C ARG A 29 -4.79 -5.59 9.95
N HIS A 30 -3.90 -6.07 9.09
CA HIS A 30 -4.27 -6.77 7.85
C HIS A 30 -3.97 -8.27 7.91
N ALA A 31 -3.99 -8.87 9.10
CA ALA A 31 -3.72 -10.30 9.27
C ALA A 31 -4.66 -11.16 8.41
N THR A 32 -5.93 -10.75 8.26
CA THR A 32 -6.89 -11.46 7.43
C THR A 32 -6.45 -11.51 5.97
N ILE A 33 -5.91 -10.39 5.43
CA ILE A 33 -5.47 -10.40 4.04
C ILE A 33 -4.24 -11.28 3.84
N VAL A 34 -3.35 -11.34 4.83
CA VAL A 34 -2.21 -12.27 4.77
C VAL A 34 -2.71 -13.71 4.66
N ASN A 35 -3.69 -14.09 5.47
CA ASN A 35 -4.29 -15.42 5.42
C ASN A 35 -4.99 -15.69 4.08
N VAL A 36 -5.67 -14.69 3.53
CA VAL A 36 -6.33 -14.78 2.22
C VAL A 36 -5.30 -15.05 1.12
N LEU A 37 -4.18 -14.31 1.13
CA LEU A 37 -3.11 -14.48 0.16
C LEU A 37 -2.48 -15.88 0.25
N MET A 38 -2.27 -16.37 1.46
CA MET A 38 -1.73 -17.71 1.69
C MET A 38 -2.69 -18.79 1.17
N LYS A 39 -3.98 -18.63 1.43
CA LYS A 39 -4.99 -19.59 0.97
C LYS A 39 -5.13 -19.57 -0.55
N TYR A 40 -5.07 -18.38 -1.16
CA TYR A 40 -5.09 -18.23 -2.61
C TYR A 40 -3.90 -18.98 -3.23
N ASP A 41 -2.70 -18.77 -2.70
CA ASP A 41 -1.50 -19.44 -3.17
C ASP A 41 -1.60 -20.97 -3.04
N GLU A 42 -2.13 -21.44 -1.91
CA GLU A 42 -2.35 -22.87 -1.67
C GLU A 42 -3.27 -23.49 -2.72
N ILE A 43 -4.40 -22.84 -3.02
CA ILE A 43 -5.36 -23.33 -4.01
C ILE A 43 -4.75 -23.30 -5.40
N GLU A 44 -4.07 -22.22 -5.75
CA GLU A 44 -3.40 -22.09 -7.06
C GLU A 44 -2.37 -23.20 -7.26
N ASN A 45 -1.54 -23.46 -6.24
CA ASN A 45 -0.49 -24.48 -6.29
C ASN A 45 -1.03 -25.90 -6.26
N SER A 46 -2.24 -26.11 -5.77
CA SER A 46 -2.88 -27.43 -5.76
C SER A 46 -3.21 -27.94 -7.16
N LYS A 47 -3.35 -27.01 -8.12
CA LYS A 47 -3.76 -27.29 -9.50
C LYS A 47 -5.10 -28.00 -9.62
N LEU A 48 -5.94 -27.89 -8.59
CA LEU A 48 -7.30 -28.41 -8.62
C LEU A 48 -8.20 -27.43 -9.37
N HIS A 49 -8.88 -27.92 -10.40
CA HIS A 49 -9.76 -27.13 -11.24
C HIS A 49 -11.17 -27.74 -11.25
N ASN A 50 -11.91 -27.50 -10.18
CA ASN A 50 -13.30 -27.91 -10.10
C ASN A 50 -14.18 -26.72 -9.69
N ALA A 51 -15.50 -26.91 -9.68
CA ALA A 51 -16.44 -25.82 -9.40
C ALA A 51 -16.19 -25.17 -8.04
N VAL A 52 -15.83 -25.96 -7.03
CA VAL A 52 -15.60 -25.47 -5.67
C VAL A 52 -14.35 -24.60 -5.62
N THR A 53 -13.23 -25.06 -6.20
CA THR A 53 -11.97 -24.31 -6.19
C THR A 53 -12.09 -23.04 -7.02
N LEU A 54 -12.76 -23.08 -8.17
CA LEU A 54 -12.96 -21.90 -9.02
C LEU A 54 -13.80 -20.83 -8.32
N GLU A 55 -14.88 -21.25 -7.67
CA GLU A 55 -15.73 -20.32 -6.89
C GLU A 55 -14.96 -19.71 -5.73
N SER A 56 -14.19 -20.52 -5.00
CA SER A 56 -13.36 -20.05 -3.90
C SER A 56 -12.31 -19.06 -4.37
N MET A 57 -11.65 -19.33 -5.50
CA MET A 57 -10.66 -18.44 -6.09
C MET A 57 -11.27 -17.09 -6.45
N GLN A 58 -12.45 -17.09 -7.09
CA GLN A 58 -13.14 -15.85 -7.45
C GLN A 58 -13.45 -15.00 -6.22
N LYS A 59 -13.91 -15.64 -5.14
CA LYS A 59 -14.22 -14.95 -3.90
C LYS A 59 -12.97 -14.34 -3.26
N LEU A 60 -11.87 -15.10 -3.24
CA LEU A 60 -10.60 -14.60 -2.70
C LEU A 60 -10.05 -13.46 -3.56
N GLU A 61 -10.17 -13.56 -4.89
CA GLU A 61 -9.78 -12.49 -5.81
C GLU A 61 -10.52 -11.20 -5.55
N GLU A 62 -11.81 -11.29 -5.29
CA GLU A 62 -12.62 -10.11 -4.96
C GLU A 62 -12.15 -9.44 -3.67
N VAL A 63 -11.86 -10.24 -2.63
CA VAL A 63 -11.35 -9.73 -1.36
C VAL A 63 -9.99 -9.08 -1.56
N ILE A 64 -9.10 -9.72 -2.33
CA ILE A 64 -7.76 -9.18 -2.63
C ILE A 64 -7.86 -7.84 -3.37
N ALA A 65 -8.76 -7.74 -4.35
CA ALA A 65 -8.95 -6.49 -5.10
C ALA A 65 -9.42 -5.34 -4.20
N LYS A 66 -10.38 -5.62 -3.32
CA LYS A 66 -10.89 -4.63 -2.36
C LYS A 66 -9.81 -4.23 -1.35
N ALA A 67 -9.04 -5.20 -0.87
CA ALA A 67 -7.94 -4.95 0.05
C ALA A 67 -6.85 -4.09 -0.60
N ALA A 68 -6.52 -4.33 -1.86
CA ALA A 68 -5.52 -3.54 -2.58
C ALA A 68 -5.91 -2.05 -2.62
N ILE A 69 -7.19 -1.74 -2.85
CA ILE A 69 -7.70 -0.37 -2.86
C ILE A 69 -7.57 0.25 -1.46
N ALA A 70 -8.02 -0.45 -0.44
CA ALA A 70 -8.00 0.05 0.93
C ALA A 70 -6.57 0.27 1.44
N ILE A 71 -5.67 -0.67 1.16
CA ILE A 71 -4.28 -0.60 1.58
C ILE A 71 -3.57 0.55 0.88
N GLU A 72 -3.80 0.75 -0.42
CA GLU A 72 -3.24 1.87 -1.14
C GLU A 72 -3.65 3.21 -0.52
N GLN A 73 -4.93 3.33 -0.15
CA GLN A 73 -5.42 4.53 0.51
C GLN A 73 -4.75 4.76 1.87
N GLU A 74 -4.57 3.69 2.65
CA GLU A 74 -3.92 3.76 3.96
C GLU A 74 -2.46 4.21 3.82
N VAL A 75 -1.70 3.60 2.91
CA VAL A 75 -0.30 3.95 2.67
C VAL A 75 -0.18 5.38 2.13
N THR A 76 -1.06 5.76 1.21
CA THR A 76 -1.11 7.13 0.68
C THR A 76 -1.33 8.14 1.79
N ASN A 77 -2.24 7.86 2.72
CA ASN A 77 -2.51 8.75 3.84
C ASN A 77 -1.29 8.93 4.76
N GLN A 78 -0.51 7.89 4.94
CA GLN A 78 0.72 7.98 5.73
C GLN A 78 1.78 8.84 5.05
N PHE A 79 1.90 8.76 3.73
CA PHE A 79 2.83 9.60 2.97
C PHE A 79 2.35 11.05 2.88
N LYS A 80 1.04 11.27 2.89
CA LYS A 80 0.45 12.60 2.74
C LYS A 80 0.92 13.58 3.81
N SER A 81 1.04 13.14 5.05
CA SER A 81 1.51 13.97 6.15
C SER A 81 2.93 14.51 5.87
N GLY A 82 3.85 13.63 5.46
CA GLY A 82 5.21 14.03 5.11
C GLY A 82 5.26 14.97 3.91
N ILE A 83 4.41 14.76 2.92
CA ILE A 83 4.32 15.64 1.73
C ILE A 83 3.88 17.03 2.13
N LEU A 84 2.89 17.15 3.04
CA LEU A 84 2.40 18.45 3.51
C LEU A 84 3.48 19.20 4.29
N ASP A 85 4.26 18.50 5.11
CA ASP A 85 5.36 19.10 5.87
C ASP A 85 6.44 19.65 4.93
N VAL A 86 6.84 18.88 3.92
CA VAL A 86 7.82 19.31 2.93
C VAL A 86 7.31 20.49 2.12
N SER A 87 6.02 20.50 1.76
CA SER A 87 5.41 21.62 1.05
C SER A 87 5.48 22.92 1.85
N ALA A 88 5.19 22.86 3.15
CA ALA A 88 5.28 24.02 4.02
C ALA A 88 6.72 24.54 4.15
N GLU A 89 7.70 23.64 4.30
CA GLU A 89 9.12 24.00 4.35
C GLU A 89 9.56 24.66 3.06
N THR A 90 9.10 24.13 1.92
CA THR A 90 9.43 24.66 0.58
C THR A 90 8.91 26.09 0.44
N ASP A 91 7.68 26.37 0.87
CA ASP A 91 7.10 27.69 0.80
C ASP A 91 7.90 28.71 1.64
N VAL A 92 8.30 28.32 2.83
CA VAL A 92 9.14 29.17 3.70
C VAL A 92 10.51 29.41 3.06
N TYR A 93 11.10 28.38 2.48
CA TYR A 93 12.40 28.48 1.81
C TYR A 93 12.33 29.47 0.64
N ILE A 94 11.32 29.36 -0.22
CA ILE A 94 11.12 30.27 -1.36
C ILE A 94 10.95 31.72 -0.90
N GLN A 95 10.16 31.93 0.15
CA GLN A 95 9.96 33.27 0.70
C GLN A 95 11.27 33.86 1.25
N THR A 96 12.09 33.01 1.88
CA THR A 96 13.40 33.42 2.37
C THR A 96 14.31 33.88 1.22
N LEU A 97 14.31 33.14 0.11
CA LEU A 97 15.10 33.51 -1.06
C LEU A 97 14.66 34.83 -1.66
N LYS A 98 13.35 35.08 -1.72
CA LYS A 98 12.79 36.37 -2.19
C LYS A 98 13.20 37.52 -1.28
N ASN A 99 13.11 37.32 0.04
CA ASN A 99 13.47 38.34 1.02
C ASN A 99 14.94 38.70 0.98
N ARG A 100 15.80 37.78 0.51
CA ARG A 100 17.24 38.03 0.33
C ARG A 100 17.58 38.49 -1.09
N ASN A 101 16.58 38.78 -1.90
CA ASN A 101 16.73 39.21 -3.29
C ASN A 101 17.48 38.18 -4.16
N LEU A 102 17.37 36.89 -3.80
CA LEU A 102 17.98 35.80 -4.56
C LEU A 102 17.07 35.28 -5.66
N LEU A 103 15.75 35.55 -5.54
CA LEU A 103 14.74 35.22 -6.55
C LEU A 103 13.95 36.48 -6.89
N LYS A 104 13.63 36.65 -8.16
CA LYS A 104 12.69 37.66 -8.62
C LYS A 104 11.28 37.10 -8.54
N ASP A 105 10.33 37.96 -8.25
CA ASP A 105 8.91 37.56 -8.20
C ASP A 105 8.34 37.17 -9.57
#